data_92aefbd22bae049405aa4e9393ff6935
#
_entry.id   92aefbd22bae049405aa4e9393ff6935
#
_cell.length_a   1.000
_cell.length_b   1.000
_cell.length_c   1.000
_cell.angle_alpha   90.00
_cell.angle_beta   90.00
_cell.angle_gamma   90.00
#
_symmetry.space_group_name_H-M   'P 1'
#
loop_
_entity.id
_entity.type
_entity.pdbx_description
1 polymer ?
#
loop_
_entity_poly.entity_id
_entity_poly.type
_entity_poly.pdbx_seq_one_letter_code
_entity_poly.pdbx_strand_id
1 'polypeptide(L)'
;MFPFLLLCQLLLLDAVHAAQQCRLQLNNAKSGGVGSNPSATSVTNSIAPSGTGASNTAGASATPTPFAYGKTPIRGVNLGGWFVLEPWITPSLFVNTGNDAIVDEFTFGSMQDSATALSVLQKHWETWITEDDFVAIAAAGLNHVRIPYGYWSVPLTTADTKGSVSTAPYTPGAWPYLLKALNWANKHNIHVILDLHGAPGSQNGFDNSGQRTSPPQWANSPANVSRTVDTLAFVAQNVGGLVDIIELLNEPAAFTSSAFASTLRQFWQDGYGAVRSAAGSSNKVMIGDGFLGVDSWTNFLTSSSAQGVLMDFHEYQLFSVPELQRSFDDHINFACSSMSDLTNFAKRNIWTVVGEWSTAVTDCTKWLNGRGVGARWDGTYFSQNAPLGSCAGWTGSSANFSSDYKTFLRKYWEVQVTMGENVQGWVYWTWKAENSDDWSYQKGLQGGWIPQDPANRLYPNICP
;
A
#
# COMPACT_ATOMS: atom_id res chain seq x y z
N MET A 1 -18.73 25.09 -9.36
CA MET A 1 -17.27 25.12 -9.20
C MET A 1 -16.73 23.76 -8.71
N PHE A 2 -17.52 22.95 -8.04
CA PHE A 2 -17.19 21.60 -7.55
C PHE A 2 -16.98 20.50 -8.63
N PRO A 3 -17.73 20.46 -9.75
CA PRO A 3 -17.57 19.35 -10.71
C PRO A 3 -16.27 19.40 -11.54
N PHE A 4 -15.64 20.57 -11.67
CA PHE A 4 -14.42 20.71 -12.48
C PHE A 4 -13.16 20.21 -11.76
N LEU A 5 -13.10 20.33 -10.43
CA LEU A 5 -11.98 19.80 -9.63
C LEU A 5 -11.99 18.27 -9.57
N LEU A 6 -13.18 17.68 -9.50
CA LEU A 6 -13.33 16.22 -9.49
C LEU A 6 -12.92 15.61 -10.85
N LEU A 7 -13.26 16.29 -11.95
CA LEU A 7 -12.88 15.88 -13.31
C LEU A 7 -11.34 15.88 -13.50
N CYS A 8 -10.62 16.84 -12.91
CA CYS A 8 -9.16 16.89 -12.97
C CYS A 8 -8.47 15.75 -12.20
N GLN A 9 -9.02 15.33 -11.05
CA GLN A 9 -8.47 14.21 -10.29
C GLN A 9 -8.54 12.89 -11.04
N LEU A 10 -9.57 12.71 -11.84
CA LEU A 10 -9.91 11.46 -12.50
C LEU A 10 -9.28 11.33 -13.87
N LEU A 11 -9.08 12.44 -14.56
CA LEU A 11 -8.20 12.51 -15.74
C LEU A 11 -6.74 12.22 -15.39
N LEU A 12 -6.33 12.50 -14.14
CA LEU A 12 -5.01 12.16 -13.61
C LEU A 12 -4.86 10.64 -13.38
N LEU A 13 -5.85 9.94 -12.84
CA LEU A 13 -5.83 8.48 -12.69
C LEU A 13 -5.70 7.73 -14.01
N ASP A 14 -6.49 8.13 -15.02
CA ASP A 14 -6.39 7.56 -16.37
C ASP A 14 -5.02 7.86 -17.02
N ALA A 15 -4.46 9.06 -16.77
CA ALA A 15 -3.13 9.44 -17.27
C ALA A 15 -1.99 8.65 -16.60
N VAL A 16 -2.14 8.28 -15.32
CA VAL A 16 -1.14 7.49 -14.57
C VAL A 16 -0.98 6.10 -15.14
N HIS A 17 -2.09 5.38 -15.28
CA HIS A 17 -2.05 4.01 -15.81
C HIS A 17 -1.69 3.98 -17.30
N ALA A 18 -2.16 4.96 -18.08
CA ALA A 18 -1.75 5.14 -19.47
C ALA A 18 -0.25 5.47 -19.61
N ALA A 19 0.33 6.26 -18.67
CA ALA A 19 1.77 6.57 -18.67
C ALA A 19 2.61 5.35 -18.29
N GLN A 20 2.13 4.53 -17.35
CA GLN A 20 2.79 3.28 -16.96
C GLN A 20 2.80 2.28 -18.12
N GLN A 21 1.69 2.13 -18.85
CA GLN A 21 1.59 1.27 -20.04
C GLN A 21 2.38 1.80 -21.25
N CYS A 22 2.37 3.10 -21.50
CA CYS A 22 3.12 3.71 -22.60
C CYS A 22 4.63 3.57 -22.41
N ARG A 23 5.11 3.55 -21.17
CA ARG A 23 6.54 3.33 -20.84
C ARG A 23 6.95 1.87 -20.96
N LEU A 24 6.11 0.92 -20.61
CA LEU A 24 6.36 -0.51 -20.88
C LEU A 24 6.50 -0.80 -22.38
N GLN A 25 5.76 -0.08 -23.23
CA GLN A 25 5.89 -0.19 -24.68
C GLN A 25 7.09 0.59 -25.27
N LEU A 26 7.53 1.69 -24.64
CA LEU A 26 8.64 2.53 -25.12
C LEU A 26 10.01 2.00 -24.68
N ASN A 27 10.12 1.26 -23.56
CA ASN A 27 11.37 0.67 -23.09
C ASN A 27 11.84 -0.48 -24.01
N ASN A 28 10.95 -1.11 -24.75
CA ASN A 28 11.33 -2.04 -25.83
C ASN A 28 12.00 -1.37 -27.04
N ALA A 29 12.09 -0.03 -27.06
CA ALA A 29 12.56 0.72 -28.24
C ALA A 29 13.86 1.50 -28.07
N LYS A 30 14.48 1.61 -26.87
CA LYS A 30 15.69 2.45 -26.69
C LYS A 30 16.71 1.86 -25.70
N SER A 31 17.73 1.24 -26.26
CA SER A 31 19.05 1.07 -25.60
C SER A 31 20.02 2.15 -26.14
N GLY A 32 20.63 2.90 -25.23
CA GLY A 32 21.83 3.69 -25.55
C GLY A 32 21.88 5.10 -24.98
N GLY A 33 22.91 5.41 -24.15
CA GLY A 33 23.36 6.76 -23.90
C GLY A 33 23.81 7.09 -22.47
N VAL A 34 25.12 7.20 -22.31
CA VAL A 34 25.91 7.49 -21.09
C VAL A 34 25.87 8.98 -20.74
N GLY A 35 25.94 9.34 -19.45
CA GLY A 35 26.18 10.70 -19.00
C GLY A 35 26.43 10.83 -17.48
N SER A 36 27.55 11.42 -17.17
CA SER A 36 28.32 11.47 -15.92
C SER A 36 27.79 12.37 -14.79
N ASN A 37 28.15 11.97 -13.57
CA ASN A 37 27.89 12.61 -12.25
C ASN A 37 28.73 13.86 -11.98
N PRO A 38 28.29 14.73 -11.06
CA PRO A 38 29.25 15.32 -10.13
C PRO A 38 28.90 15.09 -8.64
N SER A 39 29.99 14.99 -7.87
CA SER A 39 30.06 14.77 -6.42
C SER A 39 29.56 15.96 -5.60
N ALA A 40 28.95 15.68 -4.45
CA ALA A 40 28.72 16.65 -3.40
C ALA A 40 29.24 16.15 -2.04
N THR A 41 29.95 17.03 -1.39
CA THR A 41 30.68 16.89 -0.13
C THR A 41 29.77 16.89 1.09
N SER A 42 30.08 16.03 2.06
CA SER A 42 29.40 15.89 3.36
C SER A 42 29.94 16.90 4.38
N VAL A 43 29.03 17.48 5.19
CA VAL A 43 29.35 18.19 6.43
C VAL A 43 28.61 17.50 7.57
N THR A 44 29.35 16.95 8.52
CA THR A 44 28.87 16.34 9.75
C THR A 44 28.75 17.37 10.87
N ASN A 45 27.58 17.44 11.53
CA ASN A 45 27.47 18.06 12.85
C ASN A 45 26.69 17.12 13.77
N SER A 46 27.36 16.67 14.83
CA SER A 46 26.85 15.85 15.90
C SER A 46 26.27 16.70 17.03
N ILE A 47 25.01 16.46 17.41
CA ILE A 47 24.45 16.94 18.67
C ILE A 47 23.76 15.73 19.35
N ALA A 48 24.19 15.40 20.56
CA ALA A 48 23.59 14.38 21.39
C ALA A 48 22.44 14.97 22.22
N PRO A 49 21.31 14.30 22.39
CA PRO A 49 20.33 14.61 23.40
C PRO A 49 20.40 13.62 24.57
N SER A 50 20.51 14.16 25.76
CA SER A 50 20.24 13.46 27.01
C SER A 50 18.73 13.51 27.31
N GLY A 51 18.08 12.37 27.40
CA GLY A 51 16.68 12.25 27.81
C GLY A 51 16.44 10.94 28.52
N THR A 52 16.16 11.03 29.83
CA THR A 52 15.77 9.91 30.69
C THR A 52 14.35 9.46 30.37
N GLY A 53 14.21 8.31 29.72
CA GLY A 53 12.93 7.66 29.46
C GLY A 53 12.59 6.61 30.50
N ALA A 54 11.42 6.69 31.10
CA ALA A 54 10.84 5.69 31.96
C ALA A 54 10.56 4.39 31.20
N SER A 55 11.16 3.29 31.63
CA SER A 55 10.91 1.96 31.05
C SER A 55 9.59 1.39 31.57
N ASN A 56 8.58 1.30 30.71
CA ASN A 56 7.44 0.43 30.94
C ASN A 56 7.83 -1.00 30.50
N THR A 57 8.07 -1.87 31.47
CA THR A 57 8.24 -3.31 31.25
C THR A 57 6.89 -3.94 30.93
N ALA A 58 6.50 -3.93 29.64
CA ALA A 58 5.52 -4.86 29.12
C ALA A 58 6.18 -6.24 29.02
N GLY A 59 5.44 -7.30 29.39
CA GLY A 59 5.94 -8.68 29.43
C GLY A 59 6.65 -9.08 28.14
N ALA A 60 7.70 -9.89 28.27
CA ALA A 60 8.54 -10.35 27.16
C ALA A 60 7.68 -10.98 26.05
N SER A 61 7.48 -10.22 24.97
CA SER A 61 6.90 -10.72 23.73
C SER A 61 7.95 -11.64 23.10
N ALA A 62 7.52 -12.83 22.66
CA ALA A 62 8.38 -13.73 21.90
C ALA A 62 8.84 -13.01 20.63
N THR A 63 10.15 -12.87 20.46
CA THR A 63 10.70 -12.32 19.21
C THR A 63 10.47 -13.34 18.10
N PRO A 64 9.92 -12.95 16.93
CA PRO A 64 9.74 -13.89 15.83
C PRO A 64 11.05 -14.55 15.41
N THR A 65 10.98 -15.76 14.86
CA THR A 65 12.13 -16.37 14.21
C THR A 65 12.60 -15.48 13.06
N PRO A 66 13.90 -15.14 12.93
CA PRO A 66 14.36 -14.28 11.85
C PRO A 66 13.98 -14.82 10.47
N PHE A 67 13.40 -13.96 9.62
CA PHE A 67 13.01 -14.35 8.26
C PHE A 67 14.21 -14.35 7.32
N ALA A 68 14.29 -15.37 6.48
CA ALA A 68 15.41 -15.56 5.56
C ALA A 68 15.21 -14.80 4.23
N TYR A 69 15.20 -13.44 4.29
CA TYR A 69 15.11 -12.60 3.09
C TYR A 69 16.19 -12.94 2.05
N GLY A 70 15.81 -12.87 0.77
CA GLY A 70 16.67 -13.31 -0.34
C GLY A 70 16.74 -14.83 -0.56
N LYS A 71 16.06 -15.63 0.29
CA LYS A 71 15.98 -17.10 0.17
C LYS A 71 14.56 -17.62 0.21
N THR A 72 13.75 -17.08 1.11
CA THR A 72 12.34 -17.46 1.28
C THR A 72 11.47 -16.32 0.75
N PRO A 73 10.46 -16.60 -0.09
CA PRO A 73 9.58 -15.55 -0.58
C PRO A 73 8.67 -15.01 0.54
N ILE A 74 8.46 -13.71 0.53
CA ILE A 74 7.36 -13.08 1.27
C ILE A 74 6.06 -13.61 0.68
N ARG A 75 5.15 -14.07 1.54
CA ARG A 75 3.78 -14.48 1.22
C ARG A 75 2.88 -13.79 2.21
N GLY A 76 2.22 -12.72 1.80
CA GLY A 76 1.53 -11.87 2.73
C GLY A 76 0.16 -11.39 2.30
N VAL A 77 -0.50 -10.72 3.23
CA VAL A 77 -1.74 -9.97 3.00
C VAL A 77 -1.65 -8.59 3.63
N ASN A 78 -2.28 -7.62 2.98
CA ASN A 78 -2.51 -6.29 3.54
C ASN A 78 -3.68 -6.32 4.54
N LEU A 79 -3.57 -5.59 5.65
CA LEU A 79 -4.66 -5.38 6.60
C LEU A 79 -5.32 -4.02 6.31
N GLY A 80 -5.90 -3.89 5.11
CA GLY A 80 -6.50 -2.67 4.62
C GLY A 80 -7.75 -2.22 5.38
N GLY A 81 -8.03 -0.91 5.33
CA GLY A 81 -9.20 -0.31 5.95
C GLY A 81 -9.20 -0.33 7.48
N TRP A 82 -8.08 -0.60 8.15
CA TRP A 82 -7.98 -0.71 9.61
C TRP A 82 -7.53 0.59 10.29
N PHE A 83 -6.26 1.00 10.09
CA PHE A 83 -5.70 2.23 10.64
C PHE A 83 -5.64 3.38 9.63
N VAL A 84 -6.03 3.12 8.40
CA VAL A 84 -6.41 4.08 7.38
C VAL A 84 -7.74 3.62 6.82
N LEU A 85 -8.76 4.49 6.89
CA LEU A 85 -10.10 4.12 6.44
C LEU A 85 -10.21 4.23 4.93
N GLU A 86 -10.81 3.20 4.33
CA GLU A 86 -11.13 3.19 2.91
C GLU A 86 -12.61 2.87 2.71
N PRO A 87 -13.37 3.78 2.08
CA PRO A 87 -14.83 3.65 1.94
C PRO A 87 -15.29 2.37 1.26
N TRP A 88 -14.49 1.80 0.38
CA TRP A 88 -14.84 0.58 -0.35
C TRP A 88 -14.55 -0.70 0.47
N ILE A 89 -13.57 -0.67 1.39
CA ILE A 89 -13.23 -1.82 2.25
C ILE A 89 -14.25 -1.93 3.38
N THR A 90 -14.55 -0.80 4.04
CA THR A 90 -15.46 -0.73 5.20
C THR A 90 -16.60 0.27 4.96
N PRO A 91 -17.43 0.06 3.92
CA PRO A 91 -18.48 1.01 3.55
C PRO A 91 -19.50 1.27 4.66
N SER A 92 -19.70 0.33 5.58
CA SER A 92 -20.64 0.50 6.70
C SER A 92 -20.26 1.68 7.60
N LEU A 93 -18.97 1.93 7.85
CA LEU A 93 -18.50 3.07 8.64
C LEU A 93 -18.97 4.39 8.04
N PHE A 94 -18.90 4.51 6.73
CA PHE A 94 -19.26 5.73 6.01
C PHE A 94 -20.79 5.89 5.83
N VAL A 95 -21.49 4.78 5.52
CA VAL A 95 -22.97 4.80 5.41
C VAL A 95 -23.60 5.19 6.74
N ASN A 96 -23.10 4.67 7.85
CA ASN A 96 -23.66 4.90 9.18
C ASN A 96 -23.47 6.32 9.69
N THR A 97 -22.61 7.15 9.05
CA THR A 97 -22.52 8.59 9.36
C THR A 97 -23.79 9.35 8.94
N GLY A 98 -24.57 8.84 7.98
CA GLY A 98 -25.69 9.54 7.38
C GLY A 98 -25.31 10.81 6.60
N ASN A 99 -24.03 11.02 6.32
CA ASN A 99 -23.51 12.20 5.63
C ASN A 99 -22.65 11.79 4.43
N ASP A 100 -23.14 12.01 3.22
CA ASP A 100 -22.43 11.62 1.98
C ASP A 100 -21.22 12.51 1.65
N ALA A 101 -21.03 13.64 2.37
CA ALA A 101 -19.85 14.49 2.24
C ALA A 101 -18.62 13.89 2.96
N ILE A 102 -18.80 12.89 3.82
CA ILE A 102 -17.71 12.17 4.47
C ILE A 102 -17.20 11.11 3.49
N VAL A 103 -16.07 11.38 2.83
CA VAL A 103 -15.56 10.59 1.71
C VAL A 103 -14.21 9.90 1.99
N ASP A 104 -13.59 10.23 3.11
CA ASP A 104 -12.28 9.73 3.55
C ASP A 104 -12.13 9.91 5.07
N GLU A 105 -11.00 9.51 5.63
CA GLU A 105 -10.76 9.62 7.08
C GLU A 105 -10.60 11.06 7.56
N PHE A 106 -10.07 11.95 6.71
CA PHE A 106 -9.98 13.39 7.01
C PHE A 106 -11.38 14.01 7.20
N THR A 107 -12.29 13.75 6.27
CA THR A 107 -13.67 14.22 6.35
C THR A 107 -14.45 13.48 7.43
N PHE A 108 -14.11 12.22 7.73
CA PHE A 108 -14.68 11.46 8.85
C PHE A 108 -14.40 12.15 10.19
N GLY A 109 -13.18 12.62 10.38
CA GLY A 109 -12.81 13.36 11.60
C GLY A 109 -13.32 14.81 11.63
N SER A 110 -13.40 15.50 10.47
CA SER A 110 -13.75 16.93 10.42
C SER A 110 -15.25 17.22 10.41
N MET A 111 -16.07 16.27 9.97
CA MET A 111 -17.52 16.48 9.76
C MET A 111 -18.39 15.74 10.78
N GLN A 112 -17.81 15.20 11.82
CA GLN A 112 -18.50 14.56 12.93
C GLN A 112 -18.11 15.21 14.26
N ASP A 113 -18.94 15.02 15.27
CA ASP A 113 -18.55 15.27 16.65
C ASP A 113 -17.36 14.36 17.01
N SER A 114 -16.33 14.94 17.62
CA SER A 114 -15.07 14.23 17.90
C SER A 114 -15.22 13.04 18.84
N ALA A 115 -16.14 13.10 19.81
CA ALA A 115 -16.40 11.99 20.72
C ALA A 115 -17.13 10.84 20.00
N THR A 116 -18.05 11.18 19.09
CA THR A 116 -18.72 10.21 18.22
C THR A 116 -17.73 9.53 17.27
N ALA A 117 -16.90 10.31 16.57
CA ALA A 117 -15.86 9.78 15.67
C ALA A 117 -14.91 8.84 16.43
N LEU A 118 -14.43 9.25 17.61
CA LEU A 118 -13.54 8.44 18.45
C LEU A 118 -14.21 7.13 18.89
N SER A 119 -15.47 7.18 19.35
CA SER A 119 -16.18 5.97 19.78
C SER A 119 -16.35 4.95 18.64
N VAL A 120 -16.68 5.44 17.43
CA VAL A 120 -16.82 4.59 16.25
C VAL A 120 -15.48 3.97 15.87
N LEU A 121 -14.41 4.76 15.83
CA LEU A 121 -13.09 4.26 15.43
C LEU A 121 -12.48 3.34 16.49
N GLN A 122 -12.66 3.57 17.78
CA GLN A 122 -12.24 2.64 18.81
C GLN A 122 -12.87 1.27 18.62
N LYS A 123 -14.19 1.23 18.41
CA LYS A 123 -14.87 -0.04 18.11
C LYS A 123 -14.34 -0.68 16.83
N HIS A 124 -14.11 0.10 15.78
CA HIS A 124 -13.54 -0.39 14.53
C HIS A 124 -12.14 -0.97 14.73
N TRP A 125 -11.23 -0.26 15.37
CA TRP A 125 -9.88 -0.74 15.65
C TRP A 125 -9.86 -2.00 16.52
N GLU A 126 -10.86 -2.17 17.41
CA GLU A 126 -10.99 -3.37 18.26
C GLU A 126 -11.53 -4.59 17.51
N THR A 127 -12.38 -4.39 16.49
CA THR A 127 -13.19 -5.49 15.94
C THR A 127 -12.95 -5.78 14.47
N TRP A 128 -12.36 -4.84 13.70
CA TRP A 128 -12.14 -5.05 12.26
C TRP A 128 -11.09 -6.13 12.02
N ILE A 129 -9.93 -6.02 12.62
CA ILE A 129 -8.89 -7.07 12.64
C ILE A 129 -8.68 -7.50 14.08
N THR A 130 -8.68 -8.80 14.32
CA THR A 130 -8.54 -9.41 15.65
C THR A 130 -7.38 -10.40 15.67
N GLU A 131 -7.02 -10.93 16.84
CA GLU A 131 -6.01 -11.98 16.93
C GLU A 131 -6.39 -13.24 16.13
N ASP A 132 -7.68 -13.56 16.04
CA ASP A 132 -8.17 -14.70 15.25
C ASP A 132 -7.86 -14.53 13.75
N ASP A 133 -7.81 -13.29 13.23
CA ASP A 133 -7.37 -13.03 11.86
C ASP A 133 -5.89 -13.43 11.68
N PHE A 134 -5.01 -13.13 12.64
CA PHE A 134 -3.60 -13.55 12.60
C PHE A 134 -3.44 -15.06 12.66
N VAL A 135 -4.25 -15.74 13.48
CA VAL A 135 -4.31 -17.21 13.51
C VAL A 135 -4.72 -17.77 12.13
N ALA A 136 -5.74 -17.18 11.51
CA ALA A 136 -6.21 -17.62 10.20
C ALA A 136 -5.20 -17.33 9.09
N ILE A 137 -4.51 -16.19 9.13
CA ILE A 137 -3.43 -15.81 8.21
C ILE A 137 -2.27 -16.82 8.29
N ALA A 138 -1.82 -17.16 9.51
CA ALA A 138 -0.79 -18.18 9.71
C ALA A 138 -1.24 -19.56 9.21
N ALA A 139 -2.49 -19.95 9.49
CA ALA A 139 -3.07 -21.20 9.02
C ALA A 139 -3.22 -21.28 7.49
N ALA A 140 -3.31 -20.14 6.81
CA ALA A 140 -3.30 -20.04 5.35
C ALA A 140 -1.89 -20.13 4.73
N GLY A 141 -0.85 -20.46 5.51
CA GLY A 141 0.53 -20.58 5.03
C GLY A 141 1.20 -19.25 4.67
N LEU A 142 0.62 -18.14 5.13
CA LEU A 142 1.17 -16.80 4.96
C LEU A 142 2.20 -16.53 6.06
N ASN A 143 3.22 -15.74 5.73
CA ASN A 143 4.32 -15.44 6.63
C ASN A 143 4.49 -13.94 6.92
N HIS A 144 3.77 -13.07 6.20
CA HIS A 144 3.82 -11.63 6.39
C HIS A 144 2.43 -11.01 6.44
N VAL A 145 2.33 -9.87 7.13
CA VAL A 145 1.27 -8.90 6.99
C VAL A 145 1.86 -7.53 6.66
N ARG A 146 1.22 -6.78 5.77
CA ARG A 146 1.48 -5.35 5.58
C ARG A 146 0.39 -4.59 6.32
N ILE A 147 0.79 -3.67 7.19
CA ILE A 147 -0.13 -2.93 8.06
C ILE A 147 -0.05 -1.44 7.67
N PRO A 148 -1.03 -0.96 6.89
CA PRO A 148 -1.17 0.46 6.58
C PRO A 148 -1.49 1.28 7.82
N TYR A 149 -0.78 2.41 8.05
CA TYR A 149 -1.10 3.39 9.07
C TYR A 149 -0.90 4.81 8.56
N GLY A 150 -1.64 5.76 9.14
CA GLY A 150 -1.49 7.18 8.82
C GLY A 150 -0.51 7.89 9.76
N TYR A 151 0.10 9.00 9.32
CA TYR A 151 0.95 9.83 10.20
C TYR A 151 0.22 10.31 11.45
N TRP A 152 -1.10 10.34 11.43
CA TRP A 152 -1.98 10.68 12.56
C TRP A 152 -2.18 9.54 13.55
N SER A 153 -1.82 8.32 13.18
CA SER A 153 -1.94 7.14 14.06
C SER A 153 -0.85 7.11 15.14
N VAL A 154 0.26 7.85 14.97
CA VAL A 154 1.36 7.88 15.93
C VAL A 154 1.22 9.04 16.93
N PRO A 155 1.61 8.88 18.22
CA PRO A 155 1.42 9.88 19.25
C PRO A 155 2.50 10.97 19.23
N LEU A 156 2.80 11.54 18.05
CA LEU A 156 3.68 12.68 17.88
C LEU A 156 2.87 13.98 17.88
N THR A 157 3.21 14.89 18.79
CA THR A 157 2.62 16.23 18.81
C THR A 157 3.31 17.19 17.83
N THR A 158 2.72 18.36 17.60
CA THR A 158 3.36 19.40 16.79
C THR A 158 4.67 19.91 17.41
N ALA A 159 4.83 19.81 18.73
CA ALA A 159 6.03 20.20 19.44
C ALA A 159 7.17 19.19 19.25
N ASP A 160 6.85 17.92 18.94
CA ASP A 160 7.84 16.86 18.75
C ASP A 160 8.40 16.82 17.32
N THR A 161 7.90 17.67 16.42
CA THR A 161 8.23 17.62 15.00
C THR A 161 8.76 18.94 14.48
N LYS A 162 9.71 18.85 13.56
CA LYS A 162 10.35 20.02 12.93
C LYS A 162 9.37 20.83 12.08
N GLY A 163 8.38 20.17 11.49
CA GLY A 163 7.41 20.79 10.59
C GLY A 163 6.22 21.44 11.28
N SER A 164 6.00 21.22 12.59
CA SER A 164 4.83 21.69 13.35
C SER A 164 3.47 21.37 12.69
N VAL A 165 3.38 20.29 11.91
CA VAL A 165 2.18 19.89 11.19
C VAL A 165 1.22 19.16 12.13
N SER A 166 -0.02 19.64 12.20
CA SER A 166 -1.09 19.03 13.01
C SER A 166 -1.59 17.72 12.41
N THR A 167 -2.05 16.83 13.29
CA THR A 167 -2.83 15.64 12.90
C THR A 167 -4.33 15.93 12.82
N ALA A 168 -4.80 17.09 13.31
CA ALA A 168 -6.21 17.45 13.14
C ALA A 168 -6.53 17.65 11.65
N PRO A 169 -7.71 17.24 11.20
CA PRO A 169 -8.88 16.79 11.97
C PRO A 169 -8.98 15.27 12.18
N TYR A 170 -7.95 14.49 11.86
CA TYR A 170 -8.00 13.03 12.08
C TYR A 170 -8.26 12.70 13.54
N THR A 171 -8.98 11.61 13.78
CA THR A 171 -9.30 11.12 15.11
C THR A 171 -8.08 10.41 15.70
N PRO A 172 -7.53 10.86 16.85
CA PRO A 172 -6.38 10.22 17.47
C PRO A 172 -6.77 8.95 18.23
N GLY A 173 -5.80 8.08 18.54
CA GLY A 173 -6.01 6.94 19.42
C GLY A 173 -5.71 5.57 18.82
N ALA A 174 -5.30 5.47 17.56
CA ALA A 174 -4.98 4.21 16.90
C ALA A 174 -3.73 3.49 17.46
N TRP A 175 -2.75 4.23 17.99
CA TRP A 175 -1.44 3.71 18.40
C TRP A 175 -1.47 2.49 19.32
N PRO A 176 -2.27 2.42 20.41
CA PRO A 176 -2.35 1.24 21.27
C PRO A 176 -2.84 -0.01 20.52
N TYR A 177 -3.70 0.15 19.53
CA TYR A 177 -4.22 -0.95 18.71
C TYR A 177 -3.17 -1.43 17.70
N LEU A 178 -2.37 -0.51 17.14
CA LEU A 178 -1.21 -0.85 16.33
C LEU A 178 -0.19 -1.68 17.12
N LEU A 179 0.16 -1.26 18.35
CA LEU A 179 1.03 -2.05 19.22
C LEU A 179 0.48 -3.45 19.50
N LYS A 180 -0.84 -3.56 19.71
CA LYS A 180 -1.50 -4.85 19.90
C LYS A 180 -1.39 -5.72 18.64
N ALA A 181 -1.56 -5.16 17.45
CA ALA A 181 -1.38 -5.86 16.18
C ALA A 181 0.03 -6.42 16.00
N LEU A 182 1.06 -5.62 16.30
CA LEU A 182 2.46 -6.04 16.23
C LEU A 182 2.76 -7.20 17.19
N ASN A 183 2.17 -7.17 18.39
CA ASN A 183 2.31 -8.26 19.35
C ASN A 183 1.60 -9.55 18.87
N TRP A 184 0.42 -9.45 18.25
CA TRP A 184 -0.26 -10.60 17.68
C TRP A 184 0.54 -11.22 16.52
N ALA A 185 1.07 -10.39 15.62
CA ALA A 185 1.94 -10.86 14.53
C ALA A 185 3.13 -11.66 15.11
N ASN A 186 3.86 -11.08 16.05
CA ASN A 186 5.01 -11.72 16.68
C ASN A 186 4.63 -13.03 17.41
N LYS A 187 3.50 -13.05 18.11
CA LYS A 187 2.99 -14.24 18.82
C LYS A 187 2.71 -15.40 17.87
N HIS A 188 2.25 -15.11 16.66
CA HIS A 188 1.90 -16.10 15.65
C HIS A 188 3.01 -16.32 14.60
N ASN A 189 4.23 -15.82 14.85
CA ASN A 189 5.39 -15.91 13.95
C ASN A 189 5.11 -15.36 12.55
N ILE A 190 4.35 -14.26 12.49
CA ILE A 190 4.07 -13.50 11.27
C ILE A 190 4.97 -12.26 11.28
N HIS A 191 5.68 -12.04 10.18
CA HIS A 191 6.55 -10.89 9.97
C HIS A 191 5.73 -9.66 9.54
N VAL A 192 6.20 -8.47 9.89
CA VAL A 192 5.45 -7.24 9.65
C VAL A 192 6.18 -6.31 8.69
N ILE A 193 5.47 -5.90 7.65
CA ILE A 193 5.75 -4.71 6.85
C ILE A 193 4.87 -3.60 7.41
N LEU A 194 5.47 -2.60 8.05
CA LEU A 194 4.75 -1.46 8.60
C LEU A 194 4.78 -0.31 7.61
N ASP A 195 3.65 0.01 7.04
CA ASP A 195 3.50 0.88 5.89
C ASP A 195 2.92 2.24 6.27
N LEU A 196 3.68 3.31 6.06
CA LEU A 196 3.16 4.66 6.18
C LEU A 196 2.27 4.98 4.96
N HIS A 197 0.99 4.71 5.10
CA HIS A 197 0.00 4.77 4.02
C HIS A 197 -0.59 6.17 3.78
N GLY A 198 -0.54 7.03 4.79
CA GLY A 198 -1.05 8.40 4.72
C GLY A 198 -0.08 9.41 5.30
N ALA A 199 0.28 10.43 4.49
CA ALA A 199 1.18 11.53 4.84
C ALA A 199 0.44 12.89 4.86
N PRO A 200 0.98 13.89 5.59
CA PRO A 200 0.36 15.22 5.67
C PRO A 200 0.12 15.84 4.29
N GLY A 201 -1.09 16.32 4.07
CA GLY A 201 -1.48 16.96 2.81
C GLY A 201 -1.72 15.99 1.66
N SER A 202 -1.76 14.68 1.93
CA SER A 202 -1.92 13.57 0.98
C SER A 202 -0.77 13.49 -0.03
N GLN A 203 -0.14 12.34 -0.14
CA GLN A 203 0.96 12.09 -1.08
C GLN A 203 0.48 11.73 -2.49
N ASN A 204 -0.79 11.36 -2.65
CA ASN A 204 -1.33 10.96 -3.95
C ASN A 204 -2.67 11.62 -4.32
N GLY A 205 -3.36 12.22 -3.36
CA GLY A 205 -4.66 12.86 -3.56
C GLY A 205 -5.84 11.90 -3.50
N PHE A 206 -5.60 10.61 -3.27
CA PHE A 206 -6.63 9.58 -3.17
C PHE A 206 -7.14 9.44 -1.73
N ASP A 207 -8.31 8.84 -1.56
CA ASP A 207 -8.91 8.59 -0.25
C ASP A 207 -8.09 7.58 0.58
N ASN A 208 -7.37 6.65 -0.06
CA ASN A 208 -6.48 5.70 0.61
C ASN A 208 -5.30 6.37 1.34
N SER A 209 -4.93 7.61 1.02
CA SER A 209 -3.96 8.40 1.80
C SER A 209 -4.58 9.05 3.06
N GLY A 210 -5.85 8.77 3.35
CA GLY A 210 -6.64 9.38 4.42
C GLY A 210 -7.27 10.71 4.04
N GLN A 211 -6.85 11.36 2.93
CA GLN A 211 -7.42 12.63 2.47
C GLN A 211 -7.51 12.69 0.94
N ARG A 212 -8.72 12.70 0.41
CA ARG A 212 -8.98 12.96 -1.01
C ARG A 212 -8.84 14.45 -1.30
N THR A 213 -7.83 14.84 -2.08
CA THR A 213 -7.56 16.24 -2.42
C THR A 213 -6.93 16.35 -3.81
N SER A 214 -7.09 17.49 -4.47
CA SER A 214 -6.48 17.76 -5.77
C SER A 214 -6.03 19.21 -5.86
N PRO A 215 -4.76 19.44 -6.19
CA PRO A 215 -3.67 18.46 -6.32
C PRO A 215 -3.20 17.93 -4.95
N PRO A 216 -2.48 16.79 -4.88
CA PRO A 216 -1.85 16.33 -3.65
C PRO A 216 -0.86 17.37 -3.14
N GLN A 217 -0.83 17.62 -1.80
CA GLN A 217 -0.09 18.71 -1.20
C GLN A 217 1.20 18.28 -0.47
N TRP A 218 1.42 16.99 -0.30
CA TRP A 218 2.57 16.48 0.46
C TRP A 218 3.91 17.01 -0.06
N ALA A 219 4.21 16.83 -1.33
CA ALA A 219 5.49 17.25 -1.92
C ALA A 219 5.63 18.77 -2.10
N ASN A 220 4.51 19.50 -2.05
CA ASN A 220 4.49 20.96 -2.19
C ASN A 220 4.82 21.69 -0.89
N SER A 221 4.92 20.97 0.24
CA SER A 221 5.20 21.53 1.56
C SER A 221 6.40 20.85 2.20
N PRO A 222 7.55 21.54 2.35
CA PRO A 222 8.69 21.00 3.10
C PRO A 222 8.34 20.58 4.53
N ALA A 223 7.37 21.24 5.16
CA ALA A 223 6.89 20.88 6.49
C ALA A 223 6.18 19.51 6.48
N ASN A 224 5.38 19.21 5.46
CA ASN A 224 4.73 17.91 5.30
C ASN A 224 5.75 16.79 5.12
N VAL A 225 6.74 17.00 4.26
CA VAL A 225 7.84 16.05 4.02
C VAL A 225 8.64 15.83 5.31
N SER A 226 9.01 16.90 6.02
CA SER A 226 9.73 16.81 7.30
C SER A 226 8.94 16.05 8.35
N ARG A 227 7.62 16.34 8.49
CA ARG A 227 6.73 15.60 9.40
C ARG A 227 6.68 14.11 9.08
N THR A 228 6.71 13.76 7.80
CA THR A 228 6.72 12.36 7.36
C THR A 228 8.02 11.67 7.80
N VAL A 229 9.17 12.31 7.65
CA VAL A 229 10.47 11.81 8.12
C VAL A 229 10.49 11.66 9.64
N ASP A 230 9.97 12.66 10.39
CA ASP A 230 9.88 12.59 11.86
C ASP A 230 8.99 11.41 12.32
N THR A 231 7.90 11.14 11.58
CA THR A 231 7.02 9.98 11.82
C THR A 231 7.77 8.65 11.65
N LEU A 232 8.56 8.52 10.58
CA LEU A 232 9.38 7.32 10.33
C LEU A 232 10.46 7.12 11.39
N ALA A 233 11.13 8.19 11.82
CA ALA A 233 12.11 8.14 12.90
C ALA A 233 11.47 7.67 14.21
N PHE A 234 10.28 8.22 14.55
CA PHE A 234 9.54 7.82 15.75
C PHE A 234 9.16 6.34 15.71
N VAL A 235 8.61 5.88 14.60
CA VAL A 235 8.20 4.47 14.41
C VAL A 235 9.41 3.54 14.52
N ALA A 236 10.50 3.83 13.81
CA ALA A 236 11.72 3.02 13.86
C ALA A 236 12.28 2.92 15.29
N GLN A 237 12.25 4.02 16.05
CA GLN A 237 12.73 4.07 17.43
C GLN A 237 11.83 3.30 18.40
N ASN A 238 10.50 3.38 18.25
CA ASN A 238 9.58 2.86 19.25
C ASN A 238 9.10 1.43 18.96
N VAL A 239 9.01 1.02 17.68
CA VAL A 239 8.50 -0.29 17.29
C VAL A 239 9.42 -1.03 16.29
N GLY A 240 10.59 -0.48 15.94
CA GLY A 240 11.53 -1.12 15.04
C GLY A 240 11.91 -2.55 15.45
N GLY A 241 11.97 -2.84 16.76
CA GLY A 241 12.22 -4.19 17.26
C GLY A 241 11.05 -5.17 17.12
N LEU A 242 9.87 -4.71 16.73
CA LEU A 242 8.66 -5.52 16.55
C LEU A 242 8.26 -5.72 15.09
N VAL A 243 8.97 -5.08 14.15
CA VAL A 243 8.67 -5.12 12.72
C VAL A 243 9.91 -5.48 11.93
N ASP A 244 9.73 -6.10 10.78
CA ASP A 244 10.84 -6.54 9.92
C ASP A 244 11.18 -5.48 8.86
N ILE A 245 10.15 -4.87 8.28
CA ILE A 245 10.27 -3.92 7.19
C ILE A 245 9.50 -2.64 7.57
N ILE A 246 10.09 -1.48 7.36
CA ILE A 246 9.43 -0.18 7.44
C ILE A 246 9.33 0.35 6.01
N GLU A 247 8.11 0.50 5.53
CA GLU A 247 7.82 1.14 4.26
C GLU A 247 7.66 2.64 4.46
N LEU A 248 8.42 3.41 3.67
CA LEU A 248 8.59 4.83 3.92
C LEU A 248 7.36 5.66 3.53
N LEU A 249 6.67 5.31 2.45
CA LEU A 249 5.44 5.97 2.02
C LEU A 249 4.75 5.19 0.90
N ASN A 250 3.48 4.87 1.10
CA ASN A 250 2.61 4.25 0.10
C ASN A 250 2.28 5.19 -1.05
N GLU A 251 2.44 4.72 -2.29
CA GLU A 251 1.90 5.30 -3.53
C GLU A 251 2.05 6.84 -3.67
N PRO A 252 3.23 7.44 -3.52
CA PRO A 252 3.40 8.85 -3.79
C PRO A 252 3.27 9.15 -5.29
N ALA A 253 2.44 10.16 -5.65
CA ALA A 253 2.06 10.47 -7.03
C ALA A 253 3.16 11.24 -7.79
N ALA A 254 4.33 10.61 -7.98
CA ALA A 254 5.50 11.24 -8.59
C ALA A 254 5.32 11.60 -10.07
N PHE A 255 4.31 11.03 -10.74
CA PHE A 255 3.92 11.37 -12.11
C PHE A 255 3.33 12.78 -12.25
N THR A 256 2.89 13.41 -11.17
CA THR A 256 2.22 14.72 -11.20
C THR A 256 3.15 15.83 -11.67
N SER A 257 4.45 15.76 -11.34
CA SER A 257 5.47 16.70 -11.84
C SER A 257 6.88 16.20 -11.59
N SER A 258 7.85 16.73 -12.37
CA SER A 258 9.28 16.49 -12.13
C SER A 258 9.75 17.03 -10.76
N ALA A 259 9.16 18.10 -10.26
CA ALA A 259 9.43 18.62 -8.94
C ALA A 259 9.00 17.63 -7.84
N PHE A 260 7.81 17.04 -7.97
CA PHE A 260 7.33 15.98 -7.07
C PHE A 260 8.31 14.78 -7.09
N ALA A 261 8.66 14.29 -8.29
CA ALA A 261 9.58 13.17 -8.45
C ALA A 261 10.96 13.46 -7.82
N SER A 262 11.45 14.70 -7.91
CA SER A 262 12.70 15.12 -7.25
C SER A 262 12.57 15.15 -5.74
N THR A 263 11.46 15.68 -5.21
CA THR A 263 11.16 15.66 -3.76
C THR A 263 11.08 14.23 -3.25
N LEU A 264 10.40 13.33 -3.98
CA LEU A 264 10.28 11.93 -3.60
C LEU A 264 11.65 11.23 -3.56
N ARG A 265 12.51 11.50 -4.55
CA ARG A 265 13.85 10.92 -4.60
C ARG A 265 14.71 11.35 -3.40
N GLN A 266 14.60 12.60 -2.97
CA GLN A 266 15.29 13.08 -1.77
C GLN A 266 14.66 12.47 -0.50
N PHE A 267 13.33 12.41 -0.44
CA PHE A 267 12.62 11.83 0.70
C PHE A 267 12.96 10.35 0.93
N TRP A 268 13.16 9.54 -0.13
CA TRP A 268 13.62 8.16 0.03
C TRP A 268 14.98 8.06 0.72
N GLN A 269 15.90 9.00 0.43
CA GLN A 269 17.21 9.06 1.09
C GLN A 269 17.07 9.50 2.56
N ASP A 270 16.29 10.55 2.81
CA ASP A 270 16.08 11.09 4.15
C ASP A 270 15.34 10.08 5.06
N GLY A 271 14.29 9.43 4.55
CA GLY A 271 13.54 8.39 5.25
C GLY A 271 14.39 7.16 5.56
N TYR A 272 15.22 6.72 4.59
CA TYR A 272 16.19 5.66 4.83
C TYR A 272 17.16 6.07 5.96
N GLY A 273 17.69 7.28 5.91
CA GLY A 273 18.58 7.81 6.94
C GLY A 273 17.91 7.87 8.32
N ALA A 274 16.66 8.30 8.38
CA ALA A 274 15.88 8.38 9.62
C ALA A 274 15.68 7.00 10.27
N VAL A 275 15.30 5.99 9.48
CA VAL A 275 15.14 4.61 9.98
C VAL A 275 16.49 4.05 10.45
N ARG A 276 17.58 4.27 9.72
CA ARG A 276 18.92 3.78 10.08
C ARG A 276 19.51 4.47 11.30
N SER A 277 19.15 5.71 11.55
CA SER A 277 19.61 6.47 12.72
C SER A 277 18.88 6.11 14.00
N ALA A 278 17.76 5.41 13.93
CA ALA A 278 17.03 4.95 15.10
C ALA A 278 17.85 3.90 15.87
N ALA A 279 17.92 4.05 17.20
CA ALA A 279 18.71 3.18 18.05
C ALA A 279 18.32 1.69 17.91
N GLY A 280 19.29 0.84 17.54
CA GLY A 280 19.10 -0.61 17.40
C GLY A 280 18.30 -1.04 16.17
N SER A 281 18.00 -0.14 15.23
CA SER A 281 17.25 -0.49 14.02
C SER A 281 18.06 -1.38 13.09
N SER A 282 17.58 -2.60 12.88
CA SER A 282 18.05 -3.55 11.85
C SER A 282 17.01 -3.76 10.75
N ASN A 283 15.93 -2.98 10.77
CA ASN A 283 14.81 -3.10 9.85
C ASN A 283 15.25 -2.98 8.39
N LYS A 284 14.60 -3.70 7.52
CA LYS A 284 14.65 -3.38 6.10
C LYS A 284 13.80 -2.16 5.81
N VAL A 285 14.16 -1.43 4.78
CA VAL A 285 13.46 -0.23 4.33
C VAL A 285 12.83 -0.53 2.98
N MET A 286 11.55 -0.25 2.84
CA MET A 286 10.82 -0.42 1.58
C MET A 286 10.47 0.95 0.99
N ILE A 287 10.68 1.11 -0.31
CA ILE A 287 10.34 2.30 -1.10
C ILE A 287 9.45 1.90 -2.26
N GLY A 288 8.43 2.69 -2.56
CA GLY A 288 7.57 2.46 -3.72
C GLY A 288 8.16 3.05 -5.02
N ASP A 289 7.69 2.57 -6.16
CA ASP A 289 8.10 3.08 -7.46
C ASP A 289 7.52 4.47 -7.80
N GLY A 290 6.57 4.96 -7.00
CA GLY A 290 5.94 6.27 -7.16
C GLY A 290 5.19 6.42 -8.48
N PHE A 291 4.66 5.32 -9.03
CA PHE A 291 4.03 5.22 -10.35
C PHE A 291 4.95 5.61 -11.52
N LEU A 292 6.25 5.61 -11.31
CA LEU A 292 7.24 5.89 -12.37
C LEU A 292 7.76 4.62 -13.05
N GLY A 293 7.39 3.45 -12.53
CA GLY A 293 7.93 2.16 -12.88
C GLY A 293 9.30 1.90 -12.25
N VAL A 294 9.59 0.64 -11.95
CA VAL A 294 10.81 0.23 -11.22
C VAL A 294 12.10 0.67 -11.91
N ASP A 295 12.15 0.70 -13.23
CA ASP A 295 13.33 1.12 -14.01
C ASP A 295 13.77 2.57 -13.76
N SER A 296 12.84 3.44 -13.33
CA SER A 296 13.14 4.83 -12.94
C SER A 296 14.06 4.90 -11.71
N TRP A 297 14.22 3.81 -10.99
CA TRP A 297 15.01 3.66 -9.77
C TRP A 297 16.29 2.83 -9.98
N THR A 298 16.68 2.57 -11.21
CA THR A 298 17.92 1.86 -11.53
C THR A 298 19.11 2.56 -10.88
N ASN A 299 19.96 1.78 -10.18
CA ASN A 299 21.12 2.24 -9.42
C ASN A 299 20.80 3.20 -8.24
N PHE A 300 19.55 3.25 -7.78
CA PHE A 300 19.13 4.06 -6.63
C PHE A 300 19.06 3.22 -5.35
N LEU A 301 19.65 3.70 -4.26
CA LEU A 301 19.70 3.02 -2.95
C LEU A 301 20.10 1.54 -3.04
N THR A 302 21.06 1.22 -3.90
CA THR A 302 21.58 -0.15 -4.06
C THR A 302 22.43 -0.57 -2.87
N SER A 303 22.73 -1.86 -2.74
CA SER A 303 23.49 -2.43 -1.62
C SER A 303 24.89 -1.80 -1.40
N SER A 304 25.43 -1.11 -2.41
CA SER A 304 26.69 -0.36 -2.31
C SER A 304 26.54 0.97 -1.56
N SER A 305 25.33 1.56 -1.54
CA SER A 305 25.04 2.85 -0.91
C SER A 305 24.03 2.73 0.24
N ALA A 306 23.16 1.71 0.22
CA ALA A 306 22.11 1.52 1.21
C ALA A 306 21.80 0.03 1.37
N GLN A 307 22.04 -0.53 2.54
CA GLN A 307 21.79 -1.94 2.79
C GLN A 307 20.34 -2.21 3.22
N GLY A 308 19.79 -3.34 2.79
CA GLY A 308 18.47 -3.81 3.22
C GLY A 308 17.32 -2.96 2.68
N VAL A 309 17.45 -2.43 1.46
CA VAL A 309 16.37 -1.72 0.77
C VAL A 309 15.63 -2.68 -0.15
N LEU A 310 14.30 -2.56 -0.18
CA LEU A 310 13.39 -3.24 -1.08
C LEU A 310 12.61 -2.23 -1.91
N MET A 311 12.30 -2.62 -3.15
CA MET A 311 11.33 -1.92 -4.00
C MET A 311 9.96 -2.54 -3.79
N ASP A 312 8.98 -1.72 -3.54
CA ASP A 312 7.57 -2.07 -3.60
C ASP A 312 6.99 -1.74 -4.98
N PHE A 313 6.28 -2.68 -5.55
CA PHE A 313 5.58 -2.56 -6.82
C PHE A 313 4.13 -3.00 -6.65
N HIS A 314 3.19 -2.21 -7.18
CA HIS A 314 1.77 -2.50 -7.14
C HIS A 314 1.29 -2.94 -8.52
N GLU A 315 0.58 -4.08 -8.58
CA GLU A 315 0.10 -4.68 -9.82
C GLU A 315 -1.43 -4.75 -9.85
N TYR A 316 -2.02 -3.79 -10.50
CA TYR A 316 -3.47 -3.77 -10.76
C TYR A 316 -3.75 -3.63 -12.26
N GLN A 317 -4.83 -4.24 -12.73
CA GLN A 317 -5.20 -4.25 -14.15
C GLN A 317 -6.68 -3.91 -14.34
N LEU A 318 -7.17 -2.85 -13.65
CA LEU A 318 -8.60 -2.51 -13.64
C LEU A 318 -8.91 -1.01 -13.48
N PHE A 319 -7.89 -0.16 -13.42
CA PHE A 319 -8.09 1.27 -13.21
C PHE A 319 -8.12 2.12 -14.49
N SER A 320 -8.02 1.47 -15.66
CA SER A 320 -8.16 2.13 -16.97
C SER A 320 -9.06 1.34 -17.91
N VAL A 321 -9.67 2.02 -18.87
CA VAL A 321 -10.53 1.36 -19.88
C VAL A 321 -9.77 0.29 -20.68
N PRO A 322 -8.52 0.50 -21.14
CA PRO A 322 -7.75 -0.54 -21.81
C PRO A 322 -7.47 -1.77 -20.94
N GLU A 323 -7.29 -1.60 -19.62
CA GLU A 323 -7.12 -2.72 -18.70
C GLU A 323 -8.40 -3.52 -18.55
N LEU A 324 -9.53 -2.83 -18.33
CA LEU A 324 -10.85 -3.44 -18.23
C LEU A 324 -11.29 -4.20 -19.49
N GLN A 325 -10.77 -3.83 -20.66
CA GLN A 325 -11.07 -4.51 -21.92
C GLN A 325 -10.24 -5.76 -22.17
N ARG A 326 -9.25 -6.08 -21.32
CA ARG A 326 -8.47 -7.31 -21.45
C ARG A 326 -9.36 -8.54 -21.31
N SER A 327 -9.12 -9.55 -22.14
CA SER A 327 -9.66 -10.89 -21.89
C SER A 327 -8.98 -11.52 -20.68
N PHE A 328 -9.52 -12.61 -20.16
CA PHE A 328 -8.89 -13.36 -19.06
C PHE A 328 -7.47 -13.81 -19.41
N ASP A 329 -7.24 -14.25 -20.63
CA ASP A 329 -5.92 -14.66 -21.09
C ASP A 329 -4.97 -13.45 -21.23
N ASP A 330 -5.48 -12.28 -21.66
CA ASP A 330 -4.67 -11.06 -21.74
C ASP A 330 -4.25 -10.55 -20.36
N HIS A 331 -5.10 -10.66 -19.32
CA HIS A 331 -4.71 -10.37 -17.94
C HIS A 331 -3.55 -11.28 -17.48
N ILE A 332 -3.63 -12.58 -17.76
CA ILE A 332 -2.58 -13.55 -17.41
C ILE A 332 -1.29 -13.24 -18.18
N ASN A 333 -1.37 -13.01 -19.48
CA ASN A 333 -0.22 -12.69 -20.33
C ASN A 333 0.47 -11.39 -19.90
N PHE A 334 -0.30 -10.39 -19.49
CA PHE A 334 0.25 -9.14 -18.96
C PHE A 334 1.03 -9.37 -17.68
N ALA A 335 0.50 -10.13 -16.72
CA ALA A 335 1.20 -10.46 -15.48
C ALA A 335 2.49 -11.27 -15.76
N CYS A 336 2.48 -12.19 -16.73
CA CYS A 336 3.69 -12.91 -17.15
C CYS A 336 4.75 -11.95 -17.74
N SER A 337 4.33 -10.93 -18.48
CA SER A 337 5.24 -9.90 -19.02
C SER A 337 5.85 -9.06 -17.91
N SER A 338 5.02 -8.55 -16.98
CA SER A 338 5.46 -7.78 -15.82
C SER A 338 6.46 -8.55 -14.96
N MET A 339 6.27 -9.87 -14.80
CA MET A 339 7.21 -10.75 -14.10
C MET A 339 8.62 -10.67 -14.68
N SER A 340 8.75 -10.65 -16.01
CA SER A 340 10.05 -10.54 -16.67
C SER A 340 10.77 -9.24 -16.32
N ASP A 341 10.06 -8.11 -16.36
CA ASP A 341 10.61 -6.78 -16.09
C ASP A 341 11.02 -6.65 -14.61
N LEU A 342 10.16 -7.08 -13.67
CA LEU A 342 10.47 -7.07 -12.24
C LEU A 342 11.68 -7.96 -11.91
N THR A 343 11.75 -9.15 -12.49
CA THR A 343 12.86 -10.08 -12.29
C THR A 343 14.18 -9.49 -12.81
N ASN A 344 14.14 -8.84 -13.96
CA ASN A 344 15.30 -8.16 -14.55
C ASN A 344 15.78 -6.98 -13.70
N PHE A 345 14.85 -6.20 -13.15
CA PHE A 345 15.18 -5.11 -12.23
C PHE A 345 15.78 -5.65 -10.92
N ALA A 346 15.10 -6.59 -10.27
CA ALA A 346 15.51 -7.14 -8.97
C ALA A 346 16.91 -7.78 -9.01
N LYS A 347 17.25 -8.49 -10.09
CA LYS A 347 18.58 -9.09 -10.27
C LYS A 347 19.73 -8.08 -10.35
N ARG A 348 19.44 -6.87 -10.80
CA ARG A 348 20.48 -5.83 -11.07
C ARG A 348 20.51 -4.69 -10.06
N ASN A 349 19.43 -4.53 -9.29
CA ASN A 349 19.27 -3.38 -8.40
C ASN A 349 19.04 -3.79 -6.95
N ILE A 350 17.77 -3.78 -6.50
CA ILE A 350 17.36 -4.07 -5.12
C ILE A 350 16.27 -5.14 -5.13
N TRP A 351 16.14 -5.85 -4.02
CA TRP A 351 15.04 -6.81 -3.84
C TRP A 351 13.70 -6.14 -4.13
N THR A 352 12.82 -6.83 -4.82
CA THR A 352 11.51 -6.31 -5.22
C THR A 352 10.41 -7.18 -4.64
N VAL A 353 9.36 -6.56 -4.15
CA VAL A 353 8.14 -7.19 -3.65
C VAL A 353 6.97 -6.67 -4.46
N VAL A 354 6.01 -7.52 -4.80
CA VAL A 354 4.70 -7.07 -5.28
C VAL A 354 3.83 -6.83 -4.05
N GLY A 355 3.88 -5.61 -3.51
CA GLY A 355 3.32 -5.26 -2.22
C GLY A 355 1.81 -5.05 -2.22
N GLU A 356 1.24 -4.79 -3.42
CA GLU A 356 -0.21 -4.79 -3.60
C GLU A 356 -0.62 -5.40 -4.93
N TRP A 357 -1.62 -6.26 -4.89
CA TRP A 357 -2.32 -6.85 -6.03
C TRP A 357 -3.58 -7.57 -5.55
N SER A 358 -4.54 -7.81 -6.44
CA SER A 358 -5.75 -8.56 -6.14
C SER A 358 -6.15 -9.49 -7.27
N THR A 359 -7.23 -10.27 -7.07
CA THR A 359 -7.81 -11.09 -8.13
C THR A 359 -8.90 -10.37 -8.92
N ALA A 360 -9.33 -9.19 -8.49
CA ALA A 360 -10.33 -8.39 -9.20
C ALA A 360 -9.82 -7.90 -10.56
N VAL A 361 -10.70 -7.90 -11.56
CA VAL A 361 -10.40 -7.42 -12.93
C VAL A 361 -11.42 -6.39 -13.43
N THR A 362 -12.32 -5.96 -12.55
CA THR A 362 -13.26 -4.87 -12.81
C THR A 362 -13.25 -3.88 -11.66
N ASP A 363 -13.55 -2.62 -11.94
CA ASP A 363 -13.69 -1.57 -10.93
C ASP A 363 -15.13 -1.49 -10.36
N CYS A 364 -15.84 -2.61 -10.38
CA CYS A 364 -17.24 -2.73 -9.97
C CYS A 364 -17.48 -2.63 -8.47
N THR A 365 -16.47 -2.82 -7.64
CA THR A 365 -16.61 -2.70 -6.18
C THR A 365 -17.12 -1.31 -5.81
N LYS A 366 -18.20 -1.29 -5.02
CA LYS A 366 -18.81 -0.03 -4.60
C LYS A 366 -17.75 0.89 -3.96
N TRP A 367 -17.61 2.11 -4.51
CA TRP A 367 -16.70 3.15 -4.03
C TRP A 367 -15.20 2.85 -4.20
N LEU A 368 -14.82 1.84 -4.98
CA LEU A 368 -13.42 1.58 -5.30
C LEU A 368 -12.72 2.80 -5.91
N ASN A 369 -13.43 3.54 -6.73
CA ASN A 369 -12.94 4.79 -7.33
C ASN A 369 -13.17 6.03 -6.43
N GLY A 370 -13.47 5.83 -5.15
CA GLY A 370 -13.83 6.86 -4.17
C GLY A 370 -15.32 6.91 -3.88
N ARG A 371 -15.67 7.31 -2.64
CA ARG A 371 -17.08 7.43 -2.24
C ARG A 371 -17.85 8.41 -3.12
N GLY A 372 -18.97 7.97 -3.67
CA GLY A 372 -19.81 8.74 -4.58
C GLY A 372 -19.39 8.67 -6.05
N VAL A 373 -18.34 7.91 -6.38
CA VAL A 373 -17.88 7.65 -7.75
C VAL A 373 -18.31 6.24 -8.18
N GLY A 374 -18.76 6.11 -9.42
CA GLY A 374 -19.17 4.83 -10.00
C GLY A 374 -18.01 4.04 -10.61
N ALA A 375 -18.34 3.04 -11.44
CA ALA A 375 -17.39 2.17 -12.11
C ALA A 375 -17.29 2.51 -13.61
N ARG A 376 -16.08 2.38 -14.17
CA ARG A 376 -15.86 2.46 -15.63
C ARG A 376 -16.52 1.28 -16.34
N TRP A 377 -16.51 0.12 -15.67
CA TRP A 377 -17.05 -1.11 -16.23
C TRP A 377 -18.52 -1.00 -16.61
N ASP A 378 -19.36 -0.41 -15.77
CA ASP A 378 -20.79 -0.24 -16.02
C ASP A 378 -21.18 1.16 -16.56
N GLY A 379 -20.19 2.01 -16.86
CA GLY A 379 -20.38 3.35 -17.41
C GLY A 379 -20.85 4.39 -16.39
N THR A 380 -20.83 4.11 -15.10
CA THR A 380 -21.25 5.04 -14.03
C THR A 380 -20.11 5.91 -13.47
N TYR A 381 -18.89 5.71 -13.93
CA TYR A 381 -17.68 6.47 -13.54
C TYR A 381 -17.68 7.88 -14.14
N PHE A 382 -18.51 8.67 -14.26
CA PHE A 382 -18.78 9.90 -15.01
C PHE A 382 -19.53 9.62 -16.33
N SER A 383 -20.42 10.54 -16.65
CA SER A 383 -21.40 10.47 -17.74
C SER A 383 -20.84 10.34 -19.18
N GLN A 384 -19.55 10.03 -19.34
CA GLN A 384 -18.88 10.05 -20.66
C GLN A 384 -18.44 8.68 -21.18
N ASN A 385 -18.49 7.62 -20.37
CA ASN A 385 -18.03 6.30 -20.80
C ASN A 385 -19.20 5.40 -21.16
N ALA A 386 -19.18 4.81 -22.36
CA ALA A 386 -20.07 3.71 -22.66
C ALA A 386 -19.76 2.52 -21.73
N PRO A 387 -20.77 1.81 -21.19
CA PRO A 387 -20.54 0.66 -20.35
C PRO A 387 -19.82 -0.45 -21.14
N LEU A 388 -18.83 -1.08 -20.51
CA LEU A 388 -18.15 -2.27 -21.03
C LEU A 388 -18.95 -3.53 -20.70
N GLY A 389 -19.69 -3.52 -19.59
CA GLY A 389 -20.49 -4.65 -19.13
C GLY A 389 -21.39 -4.28 -17.94
N SER A 390 -21.95 -5.30 -17.30
CA SER A 390 -22.71 -5.18 -16.05
C SER A 390 -21.86 -5.63 -14.89
N CYS A 391 -21.91 -4.94 -13.77
CA CYS A 391 -21.20 -5.32 -12.54
C CYS A 391 -21.78 -6.57 -11.85
N ALA A 392 -22.94 -7.05 -12.26
CA ALA A 392 -23.55 -8.24 -11.67
C ALA A 392 -22.67 -9.49 -11.87
N GLY A 393 -22.30 -10.14 -10.76
CA GLY A 393 -21.50 -11.36 -10.78
C GLY A 393 -19.98 -11.16 -10.85
N TRP A 394 -19.49 -9.91 -10.83
CA TRP A 394 -18.05 -9.60 -10.85
C TRP A 394 -17.50 -9.21 -9.48
N THR A 395 -18.34 -8.69 -8.60
CA THR A 395 -17.98 -8.29 -7.24
C THR A 395 -19.10 -8.59 -6.26
N GLY A 396 -18.95 -8.23 -4.98
CA GLY A 396 -19.89 -8.53 -3.92
C GLY A 396 -19.76 -9.98 -3.44
N SER A 397 -20.90 -10.67 -3.27
CA SER A 397 -20.88 -12.05 -2.79
C SER A 397 -20.46 -13.04 -3.88
N SER A 398 -19.46 -13.85 -3.59
CA SER A 398 -18.95 -14.93 -4.45
C SER A 398 -19.96 -16.06 -4.72
N ALA A 399 -21.08 -16.07 -4.01
CA ALA A 399 -22.21 -16.94 -4.36
C ALA A 399 -22.79 -16.63 -5.75
N ASN A 400 -22.60 -15.39 -6.23
CA ASN A 400 -23.06 -14.92 -7.53
C ASN A 400 -22.00 -15.06 -8.63
N PHE A 401 -20.78 -15.47 -8.32
CA PHE A 401 -19.70 -15.63 -9.31
C PHE A 401 -19.93 -16.90 -10.15
N SER A 402 -19.77 -16.77 -11.46
CA SER A 402 -19.84 -17.93 -12.36
C SER A 402 -18.68 -18.91 -12.10
N SER A 403 -18.87 -20.17 -12.52
CA SER A 403 -17.78 -21.18 -12.49
C SER A 403 -16.56 -20.75 -13.29
N ASP A 404 -16.76 -20.13 -14.44
CA ASP A 404 -15.70 -19.67 -15.33
C ASP A 404 -14.93 -18.52 -14.68
N TYR A 405 -15.64 -17.59 -14.03
CA TYR A 405 -14.98 -16.52 -13.29
C TYR A 405 -14.15 -17.06 -12.11
N LYS A 406 -14.68 -17.98 -11.32
CA LYS A 406 -13.91 -18.63 -10.24
C LYS A 406 -12.69 -19.39 -10.77
N THR A 407 -12.81 -20.03 -11.91
CA THR A 407 -11.66 -20.68 -12.58
C THR A 407 -10.61 -19.66 -12.99
N PHE A 408 -11.04 -18.53 -13.55
CA PHE A 408 -10.14 -17.43 -13.89
C PHE A 408 -9.49 -16.84 -12.64
N LEU A 409 -10.25 -16.53 -11.57
CA LEU A 409 -9.71 -16.03 -10.31
C LEU A 409 -8.59 -16.92 -9.78
N ARG A 410 -8.73 -18.27 -9.90
CA ARG A 410 -7.68 -19.21 -9.53
C ARG A 410 -6.44 -19.07 -10.41
N LYS A 411 -6.59 -19.00 -11.72
CA LYS A 411 -5.47 -18.81 -12.66
C LYS A 411 -4.78 -17.48 -12.43
N TYR A 412 -5.56 -16.42 -12.25
CA TYR A 412 -5.04 -15.07 -12.05
C TYR A 412 -4.32 -14.95 -10.70
N TRP A 413 -4.82 -15.58 -9.65
CA TRP A 413 -4.11 -15.70 -8.39
C TRP A 413 -2.77 -16.43 -8.58
N GLU A 414 -2.73 -17.53 -9.32
CA GLU A 414 -1.50 -18.30 -9.53
C GLU A 414 -0.44 -17.54 -10.34
N VAL A 415 -0.81 -16.81 -11.37
CA VAL A 415 0.15 -16.01 -12.14
C VAL A 415 0.74 -14.88 -11.31
N GLN A 416 -0.08 -14.19 -10.52
CA GLN A 416 0.37 -13.11 -9.64
C GLN A 416 1.33 -13.65 -8.55
N VAL A 417 0.99 -14.77 -7.93
CA VAL A 417 1.89 -15.42 -6.97
C VAL A 417 3.18 -15.89 -7.65
N THR A 418 3.10 -16.42 -8.87
CA THR A 418 4.28 -16.81 -9.64
C THR A 418 5.16 -15.60 -9.93
N MET A 419 4.58 -14.47 -10.32
CA MET A 419 5.30 -13.22 -10.53
C MET A 419 6.03 -12.77 -9.25
N GLY A 420 5.34 -12.71 -8.12
CA GLY A 420 5.93 -12.30 -6.85
C GLY A 420 7.00 -13.27 -6.33
N GLU A 421 6.86 -14.59 -6.52
CA GLU A 421 7.86 -15.59 -6.10
C GLU A 421 9.10 -15.64 -7.01
N ASN A 422 9.05 -15.02 -8.19
CA ASN A 422 10.25 -14.80 -9.04
C ASN A 422 11.10 -13.60 -8.58
N VAL A 423 10.59 -12.81 -7.64
CA VAL A 423 11.30 -11.74 -6.92
C VAL A 423 11.30 -12.05 -5.43
N GLN A 424 11.25 -11.07 -4.52
CA GLN A 424 11.32 -11.35 -3.07
C GLN A 424 9.99 -11.86 -2.50
N GLY A 425 8.87 -11.67 -3.17
CA GLY A 425 7.56 -12.14 -2.73
C GLY A 425 6.42 -11.21 -3.12
N TRP A 426 5.29 -11.43 -2.46
CA TRP A 426 4.03 -10.78 -2.75
C TRP A 426 3.21 -10.53 -1.49
N VAL A 427 2.35 -9.50 -1.53
CA VAL A 427 1.39 -9.17 -0.48
C VAL A 427 0.04 -8.83 -1.13
N TYR A 428 -0.98 -9.64 -0.89
CA TYR A 428 -2.30 -9.50 -1.51
C TYR A 428 -3.10 -8.35 -0.89
N TRP A 429 -3.79 -7.56 -1.68
CA TRP A 429 -4.71 -6.54 -1.24
C TRP A 429 -6.16 -7.02 -1.41
N THR A 430 -6.89 -7.41 -0.34
CA THR A 430 -6.58 -7.26 1.09
C THR A 430 -7.04 -8.53 1.85
N TRP A 431 -6.76 -8.67 3.13
CA TRP A 431 -7.20 -9.82 3.91
C TRP A 431 -8.70 -9.99 3.89
N LYS A 432 -9.47 -8.92 4.19
CA LYS A 432 -10.94 -8.93 4.13
C LYS A 432 -11.51 -7.56 3.75
N ALA A 433 -12.68 -7.57 3.13
CA ALA A 433 -13.52 -6.43 2.81
C ALA A 433 -14.97 -6.78 3.11
N GLU A 434 -15.83 -5.79 3.41
CA GLU A 434 -17.21 -6.05 3.80
C GLU A 434 -18.06 -6.64 2.66
N ASN A 435 -17.90 -6.11 1.44
CA ASN A 435 -18.81 -6.43 0.33
C ASN A 435 -18.08 -6.63 -1.01
N SER A 436 -16.89 -7.23 -0.99
CA SER A 436 -16.05 -7.40 -2.19
C SER A 436 -15.23 -8.68 -2.09
N ASP A 437 -15.89 -9.83 -2.33
CA ASP A 437 -15.27 -11.14 -2.17
C ASP A 437 -14.08 -11.35 -3.14
N ASP A 438 -14.11 -10.72 -4.31
CA ASP A 438 -13.04 -10.71 -5.32
C ASP A 438 -11.75 -9.99 -4.85
N TRP A 439 -11.86 -9.11 -3.85
CA TRP A 439 -10.75 -8.41 -3.21
C TRP A 439 -10.32 -9.04 -1.89
N SER A 440 -11.07 -9.99 -1.35
CA SER A 440 -10.84 -10.58 -0.03
C SER A 440 -10.08 -11.91 -0.13
N TYR A 441 -8.86 -11.96 0.43
CA TYR A 441 -8.10 -13.21 0.53
C TYR A 441 -8.86 -14.26 1.34
N GLN A 442 -9.45 -13.86 2.47
CA GLN A 442 -10.26 -14.72 3.32
C GLN A 442 -11.47 -15.34 2.57
N LYS A 443 -12.12 -14.55 1.73
CA LYS A 443 -13.23 -15.02 0.89
C LYS A 443 -12.73 -15.90 -0.26
N GLY A 444 -11.55 -15.62 -0.79
CA GLY A 444 -10.88 -16.48 -1.77
C GLY A 444 -10.59 -17.87 -1.24
N LEU A 445 -10.12 -17.99 0.01
CA LEU A 445 -9.97 -19.27 0.71
C LEU A 445 -11.31 -20.00 0.85
N GLN A 446 -12.33 -19.30 1.35
CA GLN A 446 -13.69 -19.88 1.52
C GLN A 446 -14.32 -20.28 0.19
N GLY A 447 -14.11 -19.51 -0.86
CA GLY A 447 -14.64 -19.73 -2.21
C GLY A 447 -13.86 -20.75 -3.04
N GLY A 448 -12.66 -21.15 -2.59
CA GLY A 448 -11.83 -22.20 -3.18
C GLY A 448 -10.99 -21.75 -4.38
N TRP A 449 -11.01 -20.47 -4.79
CA TRP A 449 -10.09 -19.97 -5.82
C TRP A 449 -8.73 -19.54 -5.26
N ILE A 450 -8.61 -19.28 -3.97
CA ILE A 450 -7.32 -19.18 -3.29
C ILE A 450 -7.10 -20.48 -2.50
N PRO A 451 -5.96 -21.17 -2.66
CA PRO A 451 -5.68 -22.39 -1.92
C PRO A 451 -5.27 -22.08 -0.48
N GLN A 452 -5.55 -23.02 0.44
CA GLN A 452 -5.12 -22.93 1.83
C GLN A 452 -3.59 -22.89 1.99
N ASP A 453 -2.86 -23.61 1.13
CA ASP A 453 -1.40 -23.54 1.04
C ASP A 453 -1.01 -22.79 -0.24
N PRO A 454 -0.36 -21.61 -0.12
CA PRO A 454 0.08 -20.85 -1.29
C PRO A 454 1.05 -21.61 -2.22
N ALA A 455 1.67 -22.68 -1.78
CA ALA A 455 2.51 -23.53 -2.63
C ALA A 455 1.69 -24.48 -3.53
N ASN A 456 0.41 -24.66 -3.26
CA ASN A 456 -0.46 -25.51 -4.08
C ASN A 456 -0.83 -24.79 -5.39
N ARG A 457 -0.28 -25.26 -6.51
CA ARG A 457 -0.50 -24.76 -7.87
C ARG A 457 -1.26 -25.78 -8.71
N LEU A 458 -2.35 -25.35 -9.35
CA LEU A 458 -3.05 -26.12 -10.39
C LEU A 458 -2.47 -25.84 -11.78
N TYR A 459 -1.84 -24.68 -11.96
CA TYR A 459 -1.30 -24.19 -13.24
C TYR A 459 0.18 -23.82 -13.12
N PRO A 460 1.07 -24.77 -12.77
CA PRO A 460 2.48 -24.49 -12.42
C PRO A 460 3.30 -23.90 -13.60
N ASN A 461 2.82 -24.02 -14.83
CA ASN A 461 3.45 -23.49 -16.05
C ASN A 461 2.56 -22.41 -16.69
N ILE A 462 1.93 -21.57 -15.89
CA ILE A 462 0.98 -20.55 -16.38
C ILE A 462 1.66 -19.46 -17.20
N CYS A 463 2.93 -19.17 -16.93
CA CYS A 463 3.77 -18.35 -17.78
C CYS A 463 4.71 -19.24 -18.59
N PRO A 464 4.79 -19.05 -19.91
CA PRO A 464 5.66 -19.83 -20.80
C PRO A 464 7.15 -19.57 -20.57
#